data_c6568f6cc7989550be46194e3c460c7a
#
_entry.id   c6568f6cc7989550be46194e3c460c7a
#
_cell.length_a   1.000
_cell.length_b   1.000
_cell.length_c   1.000
_cell.angle_alpha   90.00
_cell.angle_beta   90.00
_cell.angle_gamma   90.00
#
_symmetry.space_group_name_H-M   'P 1'
#
loop_
_entity.id
_entity.type
_entity.pdbx_description
1 polymer ?
#
loop_
_entity_poly.entity_id
_entity_poly.type
_entity_poly.pdbx_seq_one_letter_code
_entity_poly.pdbx_strand_id
1 'polypeptide(L)'
;LLNRMWRNGCINDTYEPGSTFKIITAAAGLEGGVVTTEARFSCPGFIMVEDRRIRCHKIAGHGAENFVEATMNSCNPVFITVGMRLGVEKYYHYFRQFGLLNKTGVDLPGEAGTIMHKMEDMKAVELTTVSFGQSFQITPIQLATTASSIVIGGNRITPHFAVMTSDREGTEIKRFSYPVTEHIVSEETS
;
A
#
# COMPACT_ATOMS: atom_id res chain seq x y z
N LEU A 1 -12.31 -25.42 15.94
CA LEU A 1 -12.63 -24.27 16.80
C LEU A 1 -11.38 -23.73 17.49
N LEU A 2 -10.57 -24.56 18.19
CA LEU A 2 -9.37 -24.12 18.92
C LEU A 2 -8.35 -23.41 18.05
N ASN A 3 -8.06 -23.92 16.85
CA ASN A 3 -7.12 -23.28 15.92
C ASN A 3 -7.58 -21.87 15.44
N ARG A 4 -8.88 -21.59 15.46
CA ARG A 4 -9.39 -20.24 15.16
C ARG A 4 -9.17 -19.25 16.29
N MET A 5 -9.14 -19.70 17.53
CA MET A 5 -8.93 -18.83 18.70
C MET A 5 -7.50 -18.28 18.78
N TRP A 6 -6.53 -19.01 18.22
CA TRP A 6 -5.14 -18.61 18.19
C TRP A 6 -4.75 -17.80 16.95
N ARG A 7 -5.70 -17.62 16.02
CA ARG A 7 -5.46 -16.89 14.79
C ARG A 7 -5.57 -15.39 15.03
N ASN A 8 -4.51 -14.67 14.69
CA ASN A 8 -4.50 -13.21 14.70
C ASN A 8 -4.77 -12.69 13.28
N GLY A 9 -5.99 -12.22 13.00
CA GLY A 9 -6.39 -11.73 11.69
C GLY A 9 -5.53 -10.58 11.15
N CYS A 10 -4.85 -9.84 12.03
CA CYS A 10 -3.97 -8.75 11.59
C CYS A 10 -2.69 -9.22 10.88
N ILE A 11 -2.27 -10.46 11.15
CA ILE A 11 -1.00 -11.01 10.63
C ILE A 11 -1.17 -12.34 9.89
N ASN A 12 -2.19 -13.13 10.22
CA ASN A 12 -2.39 -14.46 9.63
C ASN A 12 -3.33 -14.45 8.42
N ASP A 13 -4.10 -13.39 8.22
CA ASP A 13 -5.08 -13.28 7.15
C ASP A 13 -4.66 -12.20 6.14
N THR A 14 -4.92 -12.48 4.86
CA THR A 14 -4.73 -11.53 3.78
C THR A 14 -6.08 -11.08 3.22
N TYR A 15 -6.13 -9.87 2.72
CA TYR A 15 -7.32 -9.28 2.12
C TYR A 15 -6.95 -8.28 1.03
N GLU A 16 -7.88 -7.98 0.16
CA GLU A 16 -7.74 -6.88 -0.79
C GLU A 16 -7.90 -5.54 -0.04
N PRO A 17 -6.88 -4.68 0.04
CA PRO A 17 -6.93 -3.47 0.86
C PRO A 17 -7.91 -2.41 0.33
N GLY A 18 -8.31 -2.52 -0.94
CA GLY A 18 -9.22 -1.57 -1.57
C GLY A 18 -8.70 -0.14 -1.51
N SER A 19 -9.59 0.83 -1.39
CA SER A 19 -9.26 2.27 -1.49
C SER A 19 -8.28 2.79 -0.44
N THR A 20 -8.06 2.09 0.66
CA THR A 20 -7.02 2.47 1.63
C THR A 20 -5.62 2.35 1.04
N PHE A 21 -5.45 1.50 0.02
CA PHE A 21 -4.19 1.35 -0.70
C PHE A 21 -3.83 2.55 -1.58
N LYS A 22 -4.78 3.42 -1.90
CA LYS A 22 -4.54 4.59 -2.74
C LYS A 22 -3.50 5.56 -2.18
N ILE A 23 -3.28 5.57 -0.87
CA ILE A 23 -2.20 6.35 -0.26
C ILE A 23 -0.83 5.90 -0.79
N ILE A 24 -0.64 4.60 -1.01
CA ILE A 24 0.59 4.04 -1.56
C ILE A 24 0.75 4.40 -3.05
N THR A 25 -0.34 4.32 -3.81
CA THR A 25 -0.35 4.72 -5.22
C THR A 25 -0.11 6.24 -5.36
N ALA A 26 -0.65 7.06 -4.45
CA ALA A 26 -0.40 8.50 -4.41
C ALA A 26 1.07 8.78 -4.15
N ALA A 27 1.64 8.19 -3.10
CA ALA A 27 3.05 8.36 -2.75
C ALA A 27 3.96 7.92 -3.89
N ALA A 28 3.71 6.75 -4.49
CA ALA A 28 4.46 6.26 -5.64
C ALA A 28 4.34 7.20 -6.86
N GLY A 29 3.16 7.78 -7.09
CA GLY A 29 2.92 8.70 -8.18
C GLY A 29 3.63 10.04 -8.01
N LEU A 30 3.64 10.60 -6.81
CA LEU A 30 4.35 11.82 -6.45
C LEU A 30 5.86 11.61 -6.52
N GLU A 31 6.38 10.59 -5.83
CA GLU A 31 7.80 10.23 -5.83
C GLU A 31 8.32 9.89 -7.23
N GLY A 32 7.52 9.19 -8.02
CA GLY A 32 7.83 8.85 -9.42
C GLY A 32 7.72 10.02 -10.40
N GLY A 33 7.28 11.20 -9.95
CA GLY A 33 7.15 12.42 -10.74
C GLY A 33 6.09 12.33 -11.84
N VAL A 34 5.11 11.41 -11.75
CA VAL A 34 4.06 11.23 -12.77
C VAL A 34 2.78 12.02 -12.46
N VAL A 35 2.69 12.56 -11.26
CA VAL A 35 1.60 13.43 -10.80
C VAL A 35 2.15 14.47 -9.82
N THR A 36 1.49 15.64 -9.79
CA THR A 36 1.69 16.67 -8.77
C THR A 36 0.37 16.93 -8.06
N THR A 37 0.40 17.58 -6.91
CA THR A 37 -0.81 17.97 -6.16
C THR A 37 -1.77 18.80 -7.00
N GLU A 38 -1.22 19.65 -7.88
CA GLU A 38 -1.98 20.56 -8.76
C GLU A 38 -2.44 19.91 -10.08
N ALA A 39 -2.00 18.66 -10.35
CA ALA A 39 -2.38 17.96 -11.58
C ALA A 39 -3.91 17.85 -11.71
N ARG A 40 -4.42 18.19 -12.88
CA ARG A 40 -5.88 18.21 -13.13
C ARG A 40 -6.34 16.96 -13.85
N PHE A 41 -7.52 16.50 -13.45
CA PHE A 41 -8.17 15.31 -13.97
C PHE A 41 -9.66 15.59 -14.23
N SER A 42 -10.28 14.67 -14.95
CA SER A 42 -11.72 14.65 -15.15
C SER A 42 -12.24 13.23 -14.92
N CYS A 43 -13.25 13.10 -14.08
CA CYS A 43 -13.90 11.83 -13.78
C CYS A 43 -15.35 11.83 -14.29
N PRO A 44 -15.63 11.21 -15.43
CA PRO A 44 -17.00 11.03 -15.94
C PRO A 44 -17.75 9.85 -15.28
N GLY A 45 -17.25 9.30 -14.18
CA GLY A 45 -17.80 8.14 -13.50
C GLY A 45 -17.21 6.80 -13.94
N PHE A 46 -16.30 6.80 -14.91
CA PHE A 46 -15.58 5.62 -15.39
C PHE A 46 -14.30 5.99 -16.14
N ILE A 47 -13.51 4.98 -16.41
CA ILE A 47 -12.35 5.05 -17.32
C ILE A 47 -12.36 3.82 -18.23
N MET A 48 -11.92 3.98 -19.47
CA MET A 48 -11.69 2.86 -20.39
C MET A 48 -10.23 2.44 -20.31
N VAL A 49 -9.98 1.17 -20.06
CA VAL A 49 -8.65 0.56 -20.13
C VAL A 49 -8.74 -0.64 -21.05
N GLU A 50 -8.06 -0.57 -22.19
CA GLU A 50 -8.24 -1.49 -23.29
C GLU A 50 -9.73 -1.52 -23.70
N ASP A 51 -10.35 -2.70 -23.67
CA ASP A 51 -11.77 -2.92 -23.98
C ASP A 51 -12.69 -2.89 -22.75
N ARG A 52 -12.15 -2.64 -21.56
CA ARG A 52 -12.86 -2.69 -20.27
C ARG A 52 -13.24 -1.32 -19.75
N ARG A 53 -14.53 -1.20 -19.40
CA ARG A 53 -15.05 -0.02 -18.70
C ARG A 53 -14.99 -0.24 -17.19
N ILE A 54 -14.09 0.50 -16.52
CA ILE A 54 -13.90 0.43 -15.07
C ILE A 54 -14.61 1.63 -14.43
N ARG A 55 -15.55 1.35 -13.53
CA ARG A 55 -16.41 2.36 -12.93
C ARG A 55 -15.75 3.03 -11.71
N CYS A 56 -16.04 4.31 -11.55
CA CYS A 56 -15.86 4.97 -10.27
C CYS A 56 -16.96 4.53 -9.30
N HIS A 57 -16.71 4.60 -8.00
CA HIS A 57 -17.75 4.36 -6.99
C HIS A 57 -18.87 5.41 -7.11
N LYS A 58 -18.56 6.64 -7.53
CA LYS A 58 -19.55 7.67 -7.89
C LYS A 58 -19.87 7.55 -9.37
N ILE A 59 -20.98 6.90 -9.68
CA ILE A 59 -21.39 6.57 -11.07
C ILE A 59 -21.57 7.83 -11.93
N ALA A 60 -22.09 8.94 -11.34
CA ALA A 60 -22.25 10.23 -12.02
C ALA A 60 -20.90 10.93 -12.29
N GLY A 61 -19.81 10.42 -11.75
CA GLY A 61 -18.49 11.04 -11.83
C GLY A 61 -18.29 12.17 -10.81
N HIS A 62 -17.03 12.56 -10.63
CA HIS A 62 -16.65 13.69 -9.79
C HIS A 62 -16.52 14.99 -10.60
N GLY A 63 -16.49 14.89 -11.94
CA GLY A 63 -16.25 16.02 -12.82
C GLY A 63 -14.75 16.39 -12.86
N ALA A 64 -14.49 17.68 -12.99
CA ALA A 64 -13.14 18.23 -12.97
C ALA A 64 -12.64 18.29 -11.52
N GLU A 65 -11.48 17.74 -11.25
CA GLU A 65 -10.85 17.70 -9.93
C GLU A 65 -9.33 17.76 -10.06
N ASN A 66 -8.64 18.36 -9.08
CA ASN A 66 -7.19 18.22 -8.98
C ASN A 66 -6.83 16.93 -8.22
N PHE A 67 -5.52 16.63 -8.08
CA PHE A 67 -5.09 15.37 -7.47
C PHE A 67 -5.48 15.29 -5.97
N VAL A 68 -5.44 16.41 -5.25
CA VAL A 68 -5.86 16.47 -3.85
C VAL A 68 -7.34 16.16 -3.72
N GLU A 69 -8.18 16.82 -4.53
CA GLU A 69 -9.63 16.58 -4.56
C GLU A 69 -9.95 15.14 -4.95
N ALA A 70 -9.24 14.58 -5.93
CA ALA A 70 -9.38 13.19 -6.35
C ALA A 70 -9.02 12.20 -5.23
N THR A 71 -8.03 12.54 -4.41
CA THR A 71 -7.64 11.75 -3.23
C THR A 71 -8.72 11.83 -2.16
N MET A 72 -9.22 13.02 -1.83
CA MET A 72 -10.33 13.22 -0.90
C MET A 72 -11.60 12.48 -1.34
N ASN A 73 -11.88 12.51 -2.65
CA ASN A 73 -13.02 11.84 -3.26
C ASN A 73 -12.77 10.31 -3.47
N SER A 74 -11.57 9.81 -3.21
CA SER A 74 -11.20 8.42 -3.51
C SER A 74 -11.53 8.01 -4.96
N CYS A 75 -11.23 8.86 -5.93
CA CYS A 75 -11.63 8.72 -7.33
C CYS A 75 -10.88 7.59 -8.04
N ASN A 76 -11.55 6.47 -8.37
CA ASN A 76 -10.91 5.34 -9.04
C ASN A 76 -10.26 5.72 -10.38
N PRO A 77 -10.94 6.43 -11.33
CA PRO A 77 -10.33 6.82 -12.60
C PRO A 77 -9.02 7.58 -12.46
N VAL A 78 -8.90 8.47 -11.47
CA VAL A 78 -7.67 9.24 -11.25
C VAL A 78 -6.53 8.32 -10.77
N PHE A 79 -6.79 7.46 -9.80
CA PHE A 79 -5.76 6.53 -9.29
C PHE A 79 -5.34 5.50 -10.34
N ILE A 80 -6.27 5.05 -11.19
CA ILE A 80 -5.96 4.23 -12.36
C ILE A 80 -5.02 4.98 -13.33
N THR A 81 -5.33 6.25 -13.60
CA THR A 81 -4.49 7.09 -14.47
C THR A 81 -3.08 7.26 -13.90
N VAL A 82 -2.94 7.46 -12.60
CA VAL A 82 -1.63 7.56 -11.93
C VAL A 82 -0.86 6.24 -12.05
N GLY A 83 -1.50 5.10 -11.75
CA GLY A 83 -0.87 3.80 -11.90
C GLY A 83 -0.43 3.51 -13.34
N MET A 84 -1.27 3.84 -14.31
CA MET A 84 -0.95 3.68 -15.74
C MET A 84 0.21 4.59 -16.18
N ARG A 85 0.32 5.82 -15.65
CA ARG A 85 1.45 6.72 -15.92
C ARG A 85 2.76 6.21 -15.32
N LEU A 86 2.71 5.57 -14.15
CA LEU A 86 3.88 4.89 -13.55
C LEU A 86 4.33 3.72 -14.43
N GLY A 87 3.38 2.98 -14.97
CA GLY A 87 3.63 1.72 -15.68
C GLY A 87 4.00 0.58 -14.73
N VAL A 88 3.99 -0.64 -15.26
CA VAL A 88 4.17 -1.88 -14.48
C VAL A 88 5.50 -1.90 -13.73
N GLU A 89 6.61 -1.59 -14.42
CA GLU A 89 7.95 -1.71 -13.84
C GLU A 89 8.15 -0.77 -12.64
N LYS A 90 7.81 0.53 -12.80
CA LYS A 90 7.94 1.49 -11.70
C LYS A 90 6.95 1.20 -10.58
N TYR A 91 5.72 0.81 -10.91
CA TYR A 91 4.71 0.46 -9.91
C TYR A 91 5.17 -0.73 -9.06
N TYR A 92 5.69 -1.77 -9.71
CA TYR A 92 6.22 -2.95 -9.04
C TYR A 92 7.49 -2.65 -8.23
N HIS A 93 8.32 -1.71 -8.70
CA HIS A 93 9.48 -1.21 -7.97
C HIS A 93 9.05 -0.57 -6.63
N TYR A 94 8.07 0.35 -6.65
CA TYR A 94 7.53 0.95 -5.42
C TYR A 94 6.86 -0.08 -4.51
N PHE A 95 6.11 -1.02 -5.08
CA PHE A 95 5.51 -2.11 -4.32
C PHE A 95 6.58 -2.90 -3.52
N ARG A 96 7.74 -3.13 -4.15
CA ARG A 96 8.90 -3.75 -3.50
C ARG A 96 9.54 -2.85 -2.45
N GLN A 97 9.76 -1.57 -2.76
CA GLN A 97 10.37 -0.61 -1.81
C GLN A 97 9.53 -0.44 -0.55
N PHE A 98 8.22 -0.37 -0.68
CA PHE A 98 7.30 -0.37 0.45
C PHE A 98 7.28 -1.70 1.23
N GLY A 99 8.04 -2.71 0.79
CA GLY A 99 8.14 -4.01 1.45
C GLY A 99 6.91 -4.89 1.31
N LEU A 100 6.00 -4.57 0.39
CA LEU A 100 4.72 -5.25 0.22
C LEU A 100 4.85 -6.64 -0.43
N LEU A 101 6.00 -6.98 -1.01
CA LEU A 101 6.28 -8.32 -1.56
C LEU A 101 6.79 -9.31 -0.50
N ASN A 102 7.14 -8.83 0.68
CA ASN A 102 7.71 -9.62 1.76
C ASN A 102 6.87 -9.50 3.02
N LYS A 103 7.08 -10.42 3.95
CA LYS A 103 6.55 -10.30 5.31
C LYS A 103 7.15 -9.08 5.99
N THR A 104 6.43 -8.49 6.94
CA THR A 104 6.92 -7.31 7.68
C THR A 104 8.08 -7.66 8.61
N GLY A 105 8.20 -8.92 9.02
CA GLY A 105 9.15 -9.38 10.00
C GLY A 105 8.72 -9.10 11.44
N VAL A 106 7.40 -8.93 11.67
CA VAL A 106 6.85 -8.81 13.03
C VAL A 106 7.27 -10.03 13.87
N ASP A 107 7.62 -9.78 15.12
CA ASP A 107 8.10 -10.78 16.08
C ASP A 107 6.97 -11.70 16.63
N LEU A 108 5.93 -11.91 15.85
CA LEU A 108 4.83 -12.82 16.13
C LEU A 108 4.78 -13.95 15.09
N PRO A 109 4.41 -15.17 15.50
CA PRO A 109 4.37 -16.31 14.61
C PRO A 109 3.19 -16.26 13.63
N GLY A 110 3.37 -16.87 12.45
CA GLY A 110 2.29 -17.15 11.52
C GLY A 110 1.95 -16.00 10.58
N GLU A 111 2.83 -15.02 10.39
CA GLU A 111 2.62 -13.94 9.41
C GLU A 111 2.41 -14.52 8.01
N ALA A 112 1.30 -14.15 7.37
CA ALA A 112 0.99 -14.55 6.01
C ALA A 112 1.82 -13.76 4.99
N GLY A 113 2.08 -14.35 3.84
CA GLY A 113 2.74 -13.66 2.73
C GLY A 113 1.74 -12.96 1.83
N THR A 114 2.22 -12.00 1.07
CA THR A 114 1.47 -11.29 0.03
C THR A 114 1.07 -12.25 -1.11
N ILE A 115 -0.14 -12.07 -1.61
CA ILE A 115 -0.60 -12.69 -2.85
C ILE A 115 -0.64 -11.60 -3.91
N MET A 116 0.24 -11.66 -4.90
CA MET A 116 0.41 -10.65 -5.94
C MET A 116 0.74 -11.30 -7.27
N HIS A 117 0.30 -10.70 -8.36
CA HIS A 117 0.72 -11.07 -9.71
C HIS A 117 2.24 -10.93 -9.83
N LYS A 118 2.87 -11.81 -10.58
CA LYS A 118 4.28 -11.60 -10.95
C LYS A 118 4.36 -10.40 -11.90
N MET A 119 5.49 -9.71 -11.90
CA MET A 119 5.70 -8.54 -12.75
C MET A 119 5.51 -8.86 -14.23
N GLU A 120 5.96 -10.03 -14.67
CA GLU A 120 5.85 -10.53 -16.05
C GLU A 120 4.41 -10.81 -16.50
N ASP A 121 3.52 -11.12 -15.56
CA ASP A 121 2.11 -11.43 -15.79
C ASP A 121 1.21 -10.18 -15.65
N MET A 122 1.75 -9.09 -15.10
CA MET A 122 1.00 -7.86 -14.85
C MET A 122 0.89 -7.03 -16.14
N LYS A 123 -0.30 -6.98 -16.70
CA LYS A 123 -0.65 -6.14 -17.86
C LYS A 123 -1.42 -4.90 -17.42
N ALA A 124 -1.91 -4.13 -18.40
CA ALA A 124 -2.65 -2.90 -18.15
C ALA A 124 -3.87 -3.10 -17.24
N VAL A 125 -4.61 -4.18 -17.42
CA VAL A 125 -5.82 -4.48 -16.62
C VAL A 125 -5.47 -4.79 -15.17
N GLU A 126 -4.45 -5.64 -14.93
CA GLU A 126 -3.99 -5.97 -13.59
C GLU A 126 -3.43 -4.73 -12.89
N LEU A 127 -2.59 -3.94 -13.57
CA LEU A 127 -2.07 -2.68 -13.06
C LEU A 127 -3.20 -1.72 -12.66
N THR A 128 -4.25 -1.66 -13.46
CA THR A 128 -5.44 -0.85 -13.19
C THR A 128 -6.07 -1.21 -11.85
N THR A 129 -6.35 -2.51 -11.62
CA THR A 129 -7.00 -2.96 -10.39
C THR A 129 -6.12 -2.82 -9.16
N VAL A 130 -4.82 -3.09 -9.31
CA VAL A 130 -3.82 -2.91 -8.26
C VAL A 130 -3.71 -1.44 -7.84
N SER A 131 -3.84 -0.49 -8.77
CA SER A 131 -3.74 0.95 -8.50
C SER A 131 -4.76 1.48 -7.50
N PHE A 132 -5.88 0.82 -7.31
CA PHE A 132 -6.88 1.17 -6.30
C PHE A 132 -7.12 0.06 -5.26
N GLY A 133 -6.16 -0.89 -5.14
CA GLY A 133 -6.10 -1.84 -4.04
C GLY A 133 -6.89 -3.12 -4.23
N GLN A 134 -7.09 -3.57 -5.48
CA GLN A 134 -7.76 -4.84 -5.81
C GLN A 134 -6.86 -5.77 -6.60
N SER A 135 -7.26 -7.04 -6.73
CA SER A 135 -6.55 -8.12 -7.44
C SER A 135 -5.19 -8.50 -6.84
N PHE A 136 -4.95 -8.16 -5.59
CA PHE A 136 -3.85 -8.66 -4.77
C PHE A 136 -4.27 -8.67 -3.29
N GLN A 137 -3.53 -9.39 -2.46
CA GLN A 137 -3.85 -9.47 -1.04
C GLN A 137 -2.61 -9.25 -0.18
N ILE A 138 -2.78 -8.47 0.87
CA ILE A 138 -1.79 -8.18 1.91
C ILE A 138 -2.41 -8.35 3.29
N THR A 139 -1.58 -8.46 4.32
CA THR A 139 -2.07 -8.48 5.70
C THR A 139 -2.39 -7.07 6.19
N PRO A 140 -3.28 -6.90 7.18
CA PRO A 140 -3.52 -5.60 7.81
C PRO A 140 -2.24 -4.96 8.35
N ILE A 141 -1.32 -5.74 8.92
CA ILE A 141 -0.05 -5.21 9.44
C ILE A 141 0.87 -4.71 8.31
N GLN A 142 0.88 -5.36 7.14
CA GLN A 142 1.62 -4.84 5.98
C GLN A 142 1.09 -3.49 5.55
N LEU A 143 -0.24 -3.34 5.44
CA LEU A 143 -0.86 -2.06 5.08
C LEU A 143 -0.54 -0.97 6.12
N ALA A 144 -0.71 -1.28 7.42
CA ALA A 144 -0.42 -0.33 8.50
C ALA A 144 1.05 0.11 8.50
N THR A 145 1.99 -0.83 8.37
CA THR A 145 3.43 -0.55 8.31
C THR A 145 3.78 0.32 7.11
N THR A 146 3.18 0.04 5.95
CA THR A 146 3.41 0.80 4.72
C THR A 146 2.82 2.21 4.81
N ALA A 147 1.59 2.35 5.30
CA ALA A 147 0.97 3.66 5.52
C ALA A 147 1.77 4.48 6.54
N SER A 148 2.24 3.86 7.63
CA SER A 148 3.10 4.51 8.61
C SER A 148 4.37 5.05 7.99
N SER A 149 5.01 4.31 7.08
CA SER A 149 6.25 4.76 6.43
C SER A 149 6.06 6.06 5.63
N ILE A 150 4.88 6.27 5.08
CA ILE A 150 4.57 7.51 4.35
C ILE A 150 4.47 8.70 5.32
N VAL A 151 3.87 8.53 6.50
CA VAL A 151 3.62 9.64 7.44
C VAL A 151 4.78 9.94 8.39
N ILE A 152 5.86 9.12 8.38
CA ILE A 152 7.04 9.29 9.25
C ILE A 152 8.31 9.60 8.45
N GLY A 153 8.22 10.41 7.40
CA GLY A 153 9.37 10.86 6.63
C GLY A 153 9.92 9.81 5.65
N GLY A 154 9.09 8.90 5.16
CA GLY A 154 9.51 7.89 4.19
C GLY A 154 10.33 6.74 4.78
N ASN A 155 10.30 6.53 6.09
CA ASN A 155 11.07 5.50 6.76
C ASN A 155 10.18 4.34 7.19
N ARG A 156 10.50 3.11 6.79
CA ARG A 156 9.76 1.92 7.15
C ARG A 156 10.39 1.23 8.35
N ILE A 157 9.66 1.20 9.46
CA ILE A 157 10.06 0.45 10.66
C ILE A 157 9.53 -0.99 10.59
N THR A 158 10.30 -1.93 11.13
CA THR A 158 9.83 -3.30 11.37
C THR A 158 8.86 -3.29 12.54
N PRO A 159 7.58 -3.66 12.37
CA PRO A 159 6.63 -3.72 13.48
C PRO A 159 7.09 -4.78 14.49
N HIS A 160 6.95 -4.47 15.79
CA HIS A 160 7.39 -5.37 16.85
C HIS A 160 6.62 -5.13 18.14
N PHE A 161 6.61 -6.13 19.01
CA PHE A 161 5.98 -6.11 20.33
C PHE A 161 7.03 -6.23 21.44
N ALA A 162 8.06 -7.07 21.23
CA ALA A 162 9.09 -7.28 22.22
C ALA A 162 10.12 -6.14 22.17
N VAL A 163 10.29 -5.43 23.27
CA VAL A 163 11.31 -4.37 23.41
C VAL A 163 12.53 -4.90 24.15
N MET A 164 12.31 -5.62 25.26
CA MET A 164 13.38 -6.21 26.07
C MET A 164 12.88 -7.40 26.85
N THR A 165 13.80 -8.21 27.37
CA THR A 165 13.54 -9.18 28.43
C THR A 165 14.26 -8.73 29.70
N SER A 166 13.64 -8.96 30.86
CA SER A 166 14.21 -8.69 32.16
C SER A 166 14.12 -9.91 33.06
N ASP A 167 14.92 -9.94 34.12
CA ASP A 167 14.78 -10.88 35.23
C ASP A 167 13.58 -10.53 36.13
N ARG A 168 13.40 -11.27 37.22
CA ARG A 168 12.31 -11.05 38.18
C ARG A 168 12.48 -9.76 38.98
N GLU A 169 13.68 -9.26 39.09
CA GLU A 169 14.06 -8.03 39.78
C GLU A 169 13.94 -6.79 38.88
N GLY A 170 13.62 -7.00 37.57
CA GLY A 170 13.46 -5.93 36.58
C GLY A 170 14.75 -5.52 35.87
N THR A 171 15.87 -6.22 36.12
CA THR A 171 17.15 -5.97 35.45
C THR A 171 17.07 -6.43 33.99
N GLU A 172 17.48 -5.56 33.07
CA GLU A 172 17.49 -5.87 31.64
C GLU A 172 18.46 -7.03 31.35
N ILE A 173 17.94 -8.12 30.74
CA ILE A 173 18.75 -9.25 30.28
C ILE A 173 19.14 -9.04 28.82
N LYS A 174 18.17 -8.63 27.98
CA LYS A 174 18.38 -8.43 26.56
C LYS A 174 17.43 -7.38 26.02
N ARG A 175 17.98 -6.44 25.24
CA ARG A 175 17.20 -5.48 24.44
C ARG A 175 17.17 -5.94 22.98
N PHE A 176 16.01 -5.85 22.35
CA PHE A 176 15.85 -6.14 20.94
C PHE A 176 16.04 -4.88 20.11
N SER A 177 16.60 -5.01 18.92
CA SER A 177 16.69 -3.96 17.92
C SER A 177 16.05 -4.45 16.63
N TYR A 178 15.36 -3.56 15.96
CA TYR A 178 14.62 -3.88 14.73
C TYR A 178 15.11 -2.97 13.61
N PRO A 179 15.30 -3.51 12.39
CA PRO A 179 15.79 -2.72 11.28
C PRO A 179 14.76 -1.66 10.86
N VAL A 180 15.30 -0.50 10.46
CA VAL A 180 14.56 0.56 9.78
C VAL A 180 15.07 0.60 8.34
N THR A 181 14.15 0.64 7.39
CA THR A 181 14.49 0.90 5.98
C THR A 181 14.22 2.36 5.70
N GLU A 182 15.28 3.11 5.47
CA GLU A 182 15.22 4.56 5.25
C GLU A 182 14.94 4.88 3.78
N HIS A 183 14.36 6.07 3.55
CA HIS A 183 14.17 6.66 2.23
C HIS A 183 13.41 5.79 1.23
N ILE A 184 12.28 5.21 1.65
CA ILE A 184 11.35 4.52 0.75
C ILE A 184 10.70 5.53 -0.20
N VAL A 185 10.37 6.70 0.32
CA VAL A 185 10.00 7.92 -0.39
C VAL A 185 10.71 9.10 0.25
N SER A 186 10.80 10.22 -0.44
CA SER A 186 11.39 11.46 0.07
C SER A 186 10.52 12.07 1.20
N GLU A 187 11.12 12.93 2.02
CA GLU A 187 10.39 13.73 3.01
C GLU A 187 9.34 14.63 2.34
N GLU A 188 9.62 15.12 1.13
CA GLU A 188 8.69 15.96 0.38
C GLU A 188 7.43 15.17 -0.02
N THR A 189 7.59 13.91 -0.42
CA THR A 189 6.45 13.03 -0.72
C THR A 189 5.71 12.63 0.56
N SER A 190 6.40 12.49 1.66
CA SER A 190 5.84 12.16 2.98
C SER A 190 4.98 13.29 3.53
#